data_1597ff9be904ff1eeaa7b934f5fe2bd3
#
_entry.id   1597ff9be904ff1eeaa7b934f5fe2bd3
#
_cell.length_a   1.000
_cell.length_b   1.000
_cell.length_c   1.000
_cell.angle_alpha   90.00
_cell.angle_beta   90.00
_cell.angle_gamma   90.00
#
_symmetry.space_group_name_H-M   'P 1'
#
loop_
_entity.id
_entity.type
_entity.pdbx_description
1 polymer ?
#
loop_
_entity_poly.entity_id
_entity_poly.type
_entity_poly.pdbx_seq_one_letter_code
_entity_poly.pdbx_strand_id
1 'polypeptide(L)'
;MDMKESAAYKAAGAGQQTVETSAGAPLPASPVSPGADPSRAKAKWAVATGLSFPRFFTEAGVDPFDEVEWELRAALIGNDRGELVFEQRDVEIPRFWSQQATNIVVSKYFRGQLGSPERERSVKQLIGRVVNTITEWARANKYFASDDDLRAFSDDLKHILVYQKAAFNSPVWFNCGFEKAPQCSACFINSVQDTMDSILSLARTEGMLFKFGSGTGTNLSPIRSSRELLAGGGTASGPVSFMKGYDAFAGVIKSGGKTRRAAKMVILDADHPDIVDFINCKVEEEKKAWALIDAGYDGSFTGTAYGSVFFQNSNNSVRVTDDFMRAVLDDGVWETKAVKNGEVMDRYQARDLMRLIAEGTHVCGDPGLQFDTTSNEW
;
A
#
# COMPACT_ATOMS: atom_id res chain seq x y z
N MET A 1 4.04 33.30 48.33
CA MET A 1 2.95 34.28 48.20
C MET A 1 2.12 33.77 47.04
N ASP A 2 1.30 33.08 47.46
CA ASP A 2 -0.13 32.72 47.40
C ASP A 2 -0.69 32.44 45.99
N MET A 3 -0.97 31.17 45.88
CA MET A 3 -1.95 30.63 44.92
C MET A 3 -3.35 30.89 45.46
N LYS A 4 -4.28 31.14 44.59
CA LYS A 4 -5.69 30.73 44.52
C LYS A 4 -6.50 31.77 43.77
N GLU A 5 -7.05 31.33 42.66
CA GLU A 5 -8.49 31.43 42.49
C GLU A 5 -8.95 30.55 41.34
N SER A 6 -9.74 29.57 41.73
CA SER A 6 -10.49 28.68 40.87
C SER A 6 -11.82 29.36 40.51
N ALA A 7 -12.24 29.26 39.26
CA ALA A 7 -13.62 29.56 38.90
C ALA A 7 -14.23 28.35 38.18
N ALA A 8 -15.17 27.76 38.87
CA ALA A 8 -16.03 26.67 38.46
C ALA A 8 -16.91 27.07 37.26
N TYR A 9 -17.01 26.21 36.24
CA TYR A 9 -18.07 26.29 35.25
C TYR A 9 -19.13 25.23 35.57
N LYS A 10 -20.33 25.72 35.88
CA LYS A 10 -21.51 24.94 36.24
C LYS A 10 -22.03 24.16 35.01
N ALA A 11 -22.34 22.92 35.27
CA ALA A 11 -23.13 22.07 34.38
C ALA A 11 -24.55 22.62 34.19
N ALA A 12 -25.03 22.65 32.98
CA ALA A 12 -26.44 22.81 32.65
C ALA A 12 -26.90 21.66 31.78
N GLY A 13 -27.86 20.97 32.29
CA GLY A 13 -28.97 20.22 31.73
C GLY A 13 -28.75 19.30 30.51
N ALA A 14 -28.87 18.02 30.83
CA ALA A 14 -29.06 16.93 29.87
C ALA A 14 -30.36 17.08 29.06
N GLY A 15 -30.25 17.08 27.75
CA GLY A 15 -31.31 16.73 26.82
C GLY A 15 -30.83 15.53 25.99
N GLN A 16 -31.33 14.34 26.30
CA GLN A 16 -31.17 13.16 25.45
C GLN A 16 -31.96 13.38 24.16
N GLN A 17 -31.29 13.67 23.07
CA GLN A 17 -31.82 13.45 21.73
C GLN A 17 -31.27 12.15 21.20
N THR A 18 -32.17 11.18 21.07
CA THR A 18 -31.95 9.94 20.30
C THR A 18 -31.69 10.31 18.85
N VAL A 19 -30.47 10.12 18.39
CA VAL A 19 -30.12 10.21 16.97
C VAL A 19 -30.57 8.90 16.32
N GLU A 20 -31.66 8.94 15.57
CA GLU A 20 -32.03 7.89 14.64
C GLU A 20 -30.92 7.77 13.58
N THR A 21 -30.28 6.63 13.52
CA THR A 21 -29.36 6.27 12.45
C THR A 21 -30.15 6.02 11.16
N SER A 22 -30.31 7.03 10.33
CA SER A 22 -30.79 6.84 8.97
C SER A 22 -29.78 5.99 8.20
N ALA A 23 -30.24 4.87 7.66
CA ALA A 23 -29.48 4.03 6.74
C ALA A 23 -28.94 4.90 5.60
N GLY A 24 -27.61 4.94 5.45
CA GLY A 24 -26.94 5.75 4.47
C GLY A 24 -27.38 5.40 3.05
N ALA A 25 -27.78 6.40 2.30
CA ALA A 25 -28.04 6.29 0.87
C ALA A 25 -26.79 5.74 0.14
N PRO A 26 -26.94 4.94 -0.91
CA PRO A 26 -25.82 4.46 -1.71
C PRO A 26 -25.06 5.65 -2.30
N LEU A 27 -23.73 5.60 -2.19
CA LEU A 27 -22.82 6.60 -2.75
C LEU A 27 -23.09 6.76 -4.27
N PRO A 28 -23.10 7.96 -4.82
CA PRO A 28 -23.22 8.16 -6.24
C PRO A 28 -22.02 7.51 -6.95
N ALA A 29 -22.31 6.74 -8.00
CA ALA A 29 -21.30 6.18 -8.88
C ALA A 29 -20.42 7.29 -9.45
N SER A 30 -19.11 7.07 -9.47
CA SER A 30 -18.14 7.97 -10.11
C SER A 30 -18.58 8.28 -11.54
N PRO A 31 -18.42 9.53 -12.03
CA PRO A 31 -18.78 9.87 -13.39
C PRO A 31 -17.93 9.06 -14.37
N VAL A 32 -18.59 8.22 -15.14
CA VAL A 32 -18.00 7.52 -16.28
C VAL A 32 -17.64 8.58 -17.32
N SER A 33 -16.42 8.52 -17.85
CA SER A 33 -15.95 9.40 -18.92
C SER A 33 -16.96 9.46 -20.06
N PRO A 34 -17.30 10.62 -20.61
CA PRO A 34 -18.26 10.73 -21.71
C PRO A 34 -17.66 10.13 -22.98
N GLY A 35 -18.16 8.97 -23.38
CA GLY A 35 -17.74 8.27 -24.60
C GLY A 35 -17.85 6.75 -24.58
N ALA A 36 -18.07 6.14 -23.42
CA ALA A 36 -18.29 4.69 -23.36
C ALA A 36 -19.78 4.39 -23.61
N ASP A 37 -20.09 3.81 -24.78
CA ASP A 37 -21.40 3.25 -25.11
C ASP A 37 -21.78 2.17 -24.08
N PRO A 38 -22.85 2.35 -23.30
CA PRO A 38 -23.29 1.36 -22.31
C PRO A 38 -23.67 0.01 -22.93
N SER A 39 -23.93 -0.06 -24.24
CA SER A 39 -24.21 -1.29 -24.94
C SER A 39 -22.99 -2.18 -25.16
N ARG A 40 -21.77 -1.62 -25.12
CA ARG A 40 -20.50 -2.36 -25.20
C ARG A 40 -20.10 -3.06 -23.88
N ALA A 41 -20.65 -2.64 -22.75
CA ALA A 41 -20.37 -3.25 -21.43
C ALA A 41 -21.05 -4.63 -21.24
N LYS A 42 -21.81 -5.11 -22.20
CA LYS A 42 -22.41 -6.45 -22.23
C LYS A 42 -21.81 -7.33 -23.33
N ALA A 43 -20.51 -7.29 -23.55
CA ALA A 43 -19.85 -8.40 -24.17
C ALA A 43 -20.00 -9.59 -23.19
N LYS A 44 -20.99 -10.43 -23.43
CA LYS A 44 -21.17 -11.72 -22.77
C LYS A 44 -19.90 -12.53 -23.09
N TRP A 45 -18.95 -12.57 -22.20
CA TRP A 45 -17.99 -13.66 -22.13
C TRP A 45 -18.78 -14.89 -21.63
N ALA A 46 -19.69 -15.37 -22.47
CA ALA A 46 -20.24 -16.69 -22.28
C ALA A 46 -19.15 -17.68 -22.69
N VAL A 47 -18.27 -18.02 -21.76
CA VAL A 47 -17.54 -19.28 -21.85
C VAL A 47 -18.61 -20.36 -21.78
N ALA A 48 -19.02 -20.91 -22.91
CA ALA A 48 -20.05 -21.91 -23.00
C ALA A 48 -19.66 -23.24 -22.30
N THR A 49 -18.35 -23.38 -22.02
CA THR A 49 -17.73 -24.45 -21.22
C THR A 49 -16.68 -23.84 -20.34
N GLY A 50 -16.68 -24.11 -19.04
CA GLY A 50 -15.66 -23.63 -18.11
C GLY A 50 -14.23 -24.02 -18.55
N LEU A 51 -13.22 -23.58 -17.80
CA LEU A 51 -11.82 -23.87 -18.07
C LEU A 51 -11.53 -25.35 -17.85
N SER A 52 -10.84 -25.98 -18.77
CA SER A 52 -10.16 -27.26 -18.56
C SER A 52 -8.84 -27.01 -17.86
N PHE A 53 -8.60 -27.73 -16.77
CA PHE A 53 -7.40 -27.57 -15.95
C PHE A 53 -6.70 -28.93 -15.75
N PRO A 54 -5.72 -29.28 -16.59
CA PRO A 54 -4.97 -30.53 -16.42
C PRO A 54 -4.08 -30.44 -15.16
N ARG A 55 -4.01 -31.52 -14.41
CA ARG A 55 -3.07 -31.63 -13.28
C ARG A 55 -1.64 -31.51 -13.77
N PHE A 56 -0.83 -30.78 -13.02
CA PHE A 56 0.59 -30.58 -13.37
C PHE A 56 1.54 -30.99 -12.22
N PHE A 57 1.21 -30.64 -10.99
CA PHE A 57 2.07 -30.86 -9.83
C PHE A 57 1.60 -32.01 -8.94
N THR A 58 0.35 -32.48 -9.09
CA THR A 58 -0.29 -33.39 -8.14
C THR A 58 -0.90 -34.61 -8.80
N GLU A 59 -1.14 -35.67 -8.03
CA GLU A 59 -1.83 -36.87 -8.47
C GLU A 59 -3.28 -36.86 -8.00
N ALA A 60 -4.16 -37.47 -8.79
CA ALA A 60 -5.57 -37.56 -8.44
C ALA A 60 -5.76 -38.47 -7.21
N GLY A 61 -6.51 -37.96 -6.21
CA GLY A 61 -6.82 -38.72 -4.99
C GLY A 61 -5.76 -38.64 -3.90
N VAL A 62 -4.64 -37.89 -4.11
CA VAL A 62 -3.62 -37.63 -3.09
C VAL A 62 -3.73 -36.18 -2.64
N ASP A 63 -3.89 -35.93 -1.33
CA ASP A 63 -3.82 -34.56 -0.81
C ASP A 63 -2.34 -34.10 -0.75
N PRO A 64 -2.00 -32.97 -1.37
CA PRO A 64 -0.62 -32.46 -1.38
C PRO A 64 -0.02 -32.24 0.01
N PHE A 65 -0.82 -32.10 1.04
CA PHE A 65 -0.33 -32.03 2.42
C PHE A 65 0.15 -33.37 2.97
N ASP A 66 -0.34 -34.50 2.41
CA ASP A 66 0.10 -35.84 2.84
C ASP A 66 1.46 -36.23 2.24
N GLU A 67 1.89 -35.53 1.20
CA GLU A 67 3.22 -35.73 0.58
C GLU A 67 4.35 -34.97 1.28
N VAL A 68 4.03 -34.15 2.29
CA VAL A 68 4.96 -33.29 3.01
C VAL A 68 5.26 -33.86 4.40
N GLU A 69 6.53 -33.88 4.77
CA GLU A 69 6.92 -34.13 6.16
C GLU A 69 6.66 -32.88 7.01
N TRP A 70 5.88 -33.07 8.08
CA TRP A 70 5.51 -32.01 9.03
C TRP A 70 6.26 -32.14 10.33
N GLU A 71 6.62 -31.02 10.95
CA GLU A 71 7.18 -30.99 12.30
C GLU A 71 6.59 -29.84 13.11
N LEU A 72 6.69 -29.96 14.43
CA LEU A 72 6.30 -28.89 15.36
C LEU A 72 7.48 -27.98 15.65
N ARG A 73 7.29 -26.69 15.51
CA ARG A 73 8.30 -25.65 15.79
C ARG A 73 7.79 -24.59 16.75
N ALA A 74 8.72 -23.85 17.33
CA ALA A 74 8.44 -22.57 17.98
C ALA A 74 8.77 -21.42 17.04
N ALA A 75 7.85 -20.46 16.92
CA ALA A 75 8.09 -19.20 16.26
C ALA A 75 8.40 -18.13 17.31
N LEU A 76 9.60 -17.58 17.27
CA LEU A 76 10.14 -16.65 18.26
C LEU A 76 10.67 -15.39 17.57
N ILE A 77 10.31 -14.20 18.07
CA ILE A 77 10.85 -12.93 17.60
C ILE A 77 11.32 -12.14 18.81
N GLY A 78 12.61 -11.78 18.81
CA GLY A 78 13.22 -10.87 19.79
C GLY A 78 13.29 -9.43 19.24
N ASN A 79 13.37 -8.45 20.14
CA ASN A 79 13.76 -7.08 19.80
C ASN A 79 15.30 -6.94 19.79
N ASP A 80 15.79 -5.75 19.45
CA ASP A 80 17.23 -5.44 19.38
C ASP A 80 17.95 -5.62 20.73
N ARG A 81 17.22 -5.66 21.84
CA ARG A 81 17.73 -5.91 23.20
C ARG A 81 17.71 -7.38 23.58
N GLY A 82 17.27 -8.28 22.66
CA GLY A 82 17.14 -9.70 22.91
C GLY A 82 15.89 -10.11 23.71
N GLU A 83 14.99 -9.18 24.03
CA GLU A 83 13.76 -9.49 24.72
C GLU A 83 12.74 -10.12 23.75
N LEU A 84 12.03 -11.15 24.21
CA LEU A 84 11.05 -11.87 23.41
C LEU A 84 9.79 -11.01 23.22
N VAL A 85 9.49 -10.65 21.97
CA VAL A 85 8.34 -9.80 21.59
C VAL A 85 7.17 -10.64 21.07
N PHE A 86 7.46 -11.82 20.53
CA PHE A 86 6.44 -12.74 20.01
C PHE A 86 6.89 -14.17 20.25
N GLU A 87 5.97 -15.02 20.72
CA GLU A 87 6.17 -16.44 20.90
C GLU A 87 4.89 -17.21 20.57
N GLN A 88 5.02 -18.24 19.73
CA GLN A 88 4.01 -19.27 19.55
C GLN A 88 4.70 -20.62 19.37
N ARG A 89 4.42 -21.53 20.29
CA ARG A 89 4.97 -22.91 20.30
C ARG A 89 4.01 -23.88 19.61
N ASP A 90 4.53 -25.06 19.30
CA ASP A 90 3.78 -26.19 18.76
C ASP A 90 3.04 -25.84 17.48
N VAL A 91 3.70 -25.10 16.58
CA VAL A 91 3.18 -24.77 15.26
C VAL A 91 3.61 -25.83 14.25
N GLU A 92 2.65 -26.40 13.52
CA GLU A 92 2.89 -27.41 12.51
C GLU A 92 3.35 -26.76 11.20
N ILE A 93 4.59 -27.03 10.81
CA ILE A 93 5.29 -26.43 9.69
C ILE A 93 5.90 -27.52 8.80
N PRO A 94 5.94 -27.34 7.45
CA PRO A 94 6.72 -28.24 6.59
C PRO A 94 8.19 -28.28 7.02
N ARG A 95 8.76 -29.47 7.19
CA ARG A 95 10.12 -29.64 7.67
C ARG A 95 11.18 -28.90 6.86
N PHE A 96 10.97 -28.76 5.57
CA PHE A 96 11.90 -28.07 4.66
C PHE A 96 11.81 -26.54 4.70
N TRP A 97 10.79 -25.95 5.38
CA TRP A 97 10.73 -24.49 5.51
C TRP A 97 11.82 -23.97 6.43
N SER A 98 12.37 -22.79 6.13
CA SER A 98 13.34 -22.14 6.99
C SER A 98 12.71 -21.67 8.31
N GLN A 99 13.51 -21.53 9.38
CA GLN A 99 13.04 -20.95 10.63
C GLN A 99 12.58 -19.49 10.45
N GLN A 100 13.24 -18.74 9.55
CA GLN A 100 12.84 -17.38 9.23
C GLN A 100 11.44 -17.33 8.59
N ALA A 101 11.16 -18.22 7.61
CA ALA A 101 9.83 -18.35 7.01
C ALA A 101 8.77 -18.70 8.08
N THR A 102 9.10 -19.63 8.98
CA THR A 102 8.25 -19.99 10.10
C THR A 102 7.91 -18.77 10.97
N ASN A 103 8.92 -18.03 11.42
CA ASN A 103 8.73 -16.86 12.28
C ASN A 103 7.85 -15.79 11.61
N ILE A 104 8.09 -15.52 10.31
CA ILE A 104 7.31 -14.53 9.55
C ILE A 104 5.87 -14.98 9.37
N VAL A 105 5.64 -16.21 8.92
CA VAL A 105 4.30 -16.71 8.62
C VAL A 105 3.46 -16.78 9.89
N VAL A 106 3.99 -17.34 10.95
CA VAL A 106 3.28 -17.49 12.22
C VAL A 106 2.97 -16.12 12.84
N SER A 107 3.93 -15.21 12.89
CA SER A 107 3.73 -13.91 13.55
C SER A 107 2.84 -12.95 12.75
N LYS A 108 2.89 -13.00 11.42
CA LYS A 108 2.23 -12.01 10.55
C LYS A 108 0.95 -12.50 9.90
N TYR A 109 0.86 -13.79 9.55
CA TYR A 109 -0.20 -14.30 8.68
C TYR A 109 -1.16 -15.28 9.35
N PHE A 110 -0.78 -15.96 10.43
CA PHE A 110 -1.72 -16.80 11.18
C PHE A 110 -2.85 -15.97 11.77
N ARG A 111 -4.08 -16.47 11.65
CA ARG A 111 -5.29 -15.81 12.12
C ARG A 111 -5.69 -16.26 13.51
N GLY A 112 -6.59 -15.50 14.12
CA GLY A 112 -7.01 -15.67 15.51
C GLY A 112 -6.10 -14.94 16.51
N GLN A 113 -6.65 -14.62 17.66
CA GLN A 113 -5.89 -13.98 18.75
C GLN A 113 -4.90 -14.98 19.35
N LEU A 114 -3.67 -14.53 19.60
CA LEU A 114 -2.66 -15.37 20.23
C LEU A 114 -3.17 -15.94 21.56
N GLY A 115 -3.04 -17.25 21.75
CA GLY A 115 -3.53 -17.96 22.94
C GLY A 115 -5.01 -18.36 22.89
N SER A 116 -5.79 -17.91 21.89
CA SER A 116 -7.18 -18.34 21.73
C SER A 116 -7.31 -19.65 20.95
N PRO A 117 -8.43 -20.38 21.10
CA PRO A 117 -8.70 -21.61 20.31
C PRO A 117 -8.77 -21.37 18.81
N GLU A 118 -9.17 -20.16 18.40
CA GLU A 118 -9.31 -19.73 17.00
C GLU A 118 -7.95 -19.41 16.34
N ARG A 119 -6.87 -19.37 17.15
CA ARG A 119 -5.54 -19.12 16.62
C ARG A 119 -5.07 -20.27 15.75
N GLU A 120 -4.72 -19.97 14.49
CA GLU A 120 -4.09 -20.95 13.59
C GLU A 120 -2.80 -21.49 14.22
N ARG A 121 -2.59 -22.81 14.08
CA ARG A 121 -1.43 -23.54 14.61
C ARG A 121 -0.72 -24.37 13.56
N SER A 122 -1.18 -24.32 12.32
CA SER A 122 -0.63 -25.09 11.22
C SER A 122 -0.62 -24.28 9.93
N VAL A 123 0.43 -24.46 9.14
CA VAL A 123 0.49 -23.95 7.77
C VAL A 123 -0.60 -24.60 6.91
N LYS A 124 -1.05 -25.83 7.23
CA LYS A 124 -2.21 -26.45 6.58
C LYS A 124 -3.47 -25.60 6.74
N GLN A 125 -3.70 -25.06 7.94
CA GLN A 125 -4.85 -24.20 8.20
C GLN A 125 -4.76 -22.89 7.40
N LEU A 126 -3.60 -22.23 7.39
CA LEU A 126 -3.36 -21.01 6.64
C LEU A 126 -3.60 -21.21 5.14
N ILE A 127 -2.91 -22.19 4.54
CA ILE A 127 -3.02 -22.48 3.10
C ILE A 127 -4.42 -23.00 2.77
N GLY A 128 -4.94 -23.94 3.57
CA GLY A 128 -6.27 -24.52 3.36
C GLY A 128 -7.38 -23.46 3.38
N ARG A 129 -7.32 -22.51 4.31
CA ARG A 129 -8.26 -21.40 4.38
C ARG A 129 -8.30 -20.59 3.07
N VAL A 130 -7.16 -20.24 2.53
CA VAL A 130 -7.06 -19.46 1.29
C VAL A 130 -7.50 -20.29 0.08
N VAL A 131 -6.98 -21.50 -0.06
CA VAL A 131 -7.28 -22.40 -1.20
C VAL A 131 -8.77 -22.75 -1.21
N ASN A 132 -9.35 -23.11 -0.07
CA ASN A 132 -10.76 -23.46 0.01
C ASN A 132 -11.65 -22.28 -0.39
N THR A 133 -11.33 -21.07 0.07
CA THR A 133 -12.08 -19.86 -0.30
C THR A 133 -12.05 -19.61 -1.80
N ILE A 134 -10.88 -19.70 -2.43
CA ILE A 134 -10.73 -19.51 -3.88
C ILE A 134 -11.45 -20.61 -4.65
N THR A 135 -11.36 -21.87 -4.18
CA THR A 135 -12.05 -23.02 -4.77
C THR A 135 -13.58 -22.87 -4.69
N GLU A 136 -14.09 -22.37 -3.57
CA GLU A 136 -15.52 -22.08 -3.42
C GLU A 136 -16.00 -20.98 -4.37
N TRP A 137 -15.21 -19.92 -4.54
CA TRP A 137 -15.52 -18.88 -5.54
C TRP A 137 -15.52 -19.44 -6.96
N ALA A 138 -14.55 -20.28 -7.28
CA ALA A 138 -14.46 -20.91 -8.59
C ALA A 138 -15.67 -21.83 -8.86
N ARG A 139 -16.11 -22.60 -7.84
CA ARG A 139 -17.30 -23.44 -7.92
C ARG A 139 -18.57 -22.61 -8.09
N ALA A 140 -18.77 -21.60 -7.25
CA ALA A 140 -19.95 -20.74 -7.29
C ALA A 140 -20.11 -19.99 -8.63
N ASN A 141 -19.00 -19.59 -9.23
CA ASN A 141 -18.97 -18.87 -10.49
C ASN A 141 -18.78 -19.77 -11.72
N LYS A 142 -18.71 -21.11 -11.53
CA LYS A 142 -18.57 -22.11 -12.59
C LYS A 142 -17.36 -21.82 -13.51
N TYR A 143 -16.20 -21.55 -12.91
CA TYR A 143 -14.99 -21.23 -13.68
C TYR A 143 -14.41 -22.43 -14.40
N PHE A 144 -14.61 -23.65 -13.90
CA PHE A 144 -14.06 -24.89 -14.47
C PHE A 144 -15.12 -25.71 -15.21
N ALA A 145 -14.67 -26.48 -16.20
CA ALA A 145 -15.52 -27.30 -17.06
C ALA A 145 -16.09 -28.52 -16.31
N SER A 146 -15.36 -29.03 -15.32
CA SER A 146 -15.76 -30.19 -14.52
C SER A 146 -15.33 -30.06 -13.06
N ASP A 147 -15.88 -30.90 -12.21
CA ASP A 147 -15.42 -31.01 -10.81
C ASP A 147 -14.01 -31.60 -10.72
N ASP A 148 -13.56 -32.36 -11.70
CA ASP A 148 -12.20 -32.88 -11.76
C ASP A 148 -11.22 -31.78 -12.07
N ASP A 149 -11.52 -30.84 -12.98
CA ASP A 149 -10.71 -29.66 -13.25
C ASP A 149 -10.62 -28.75 -12.01
N LEU A 150 -11.74 -28.57 -11.29
CA LEU A 150 -11.78 -27.80 -10.05
C LEU A 150 -10.92 -28.44 -8.94
N ARG A 151 -10.97 -29.78 -8.82
CA ARG A 151 -10.11 -30.52 -7.88
C ARG A 151 -8.64 -30.40 -8.26
N ALA A 152 -8.32 -30.60 -9.54
CA ALA A 152 -6.97 -30.46 -10.05
C ALA A 152 -6.39 -29.07 -9.73
N PHE A 153 -7.15 -28.02 -9.99
CA PHE A 153 -6.76 -26.64 -9.63
C PHE A 153 -6.51 -26.47 -8.11
N SER A 154 -7.44 -26.97 -7.29
CA SER A 154 -7.33 -26.86 -5.82
C SER A 154 -6.07 -27.54 -5.28
N ASP A 155 -5.80 -28.76 -5.77
CA ASP A 155 -4.65 -29.56 -5.32
C ASP A 155 -3.34 -28.95 -5.82
N ASP A 156 -3.24 -28.57 -7.09
CA ASP A 156 -2.06 -27.90 -7.64
C ASP A 156 -1.79 -26.57 -6.94
N LEU A 157 -2.83 -25.81 -6.59
CA LEU A 157 -2.67 -24.56 -5.83
C LEU A 157 -2.13 -24.83 -4.41
N LYS A 158 -2.62 -25.86 -3.71
CA LYS A 158 -2.05 -26.28 -2.41
C LYS A 158 -0.57 -26.63 -2.54
N HIS A 159 -0.22 -27.43 -3.55
CA HIS A 159 1.16 -27.83 -3.82
C HIS A 159 2.06 -26.62 -4.05
N ILE A 160 1.66 -25.70 -4.94
CA ILE A 160 2.42 -24.48 -5.25
C ILE A 160 2.69 -23.66 -3.99
N LEU A 161 1.71 -23.51 -3.12
CA LEU A 161 1.82 -22.70 -1.91
C LEU A 161 2.65 -23.38 -0.82
N VAL A 162 2.45 -24.69 -0.57
CA VAL A 162 3.19 -25.41 0.47
C VAL A 162 4.66 -25.55 0.11
N TYR A 163 4.97 -25.78 -1.16
CA TYR A 163 6.34 -25.87 -1.68
C TYR A 163 7.00 -24.50 -1.95
N GLN A 164 6.33 -23.39 -1.61
CA GLN A 164 6.83 -22.02 -1.79
C GLN A 164 7.23 -21.70 -3.25
N LYS A 165 6.61 -22.35 -4.24
CA LYS A 165 6.82 -22.06 -5.67
C LYS A 165 6.23 -20.72 -6.08
N ALA A 166 5.15 -20.31 -5.39
CA ALA A 166 4.54 -18.98 -5.46
C ALA A 166 3.93 -18.60 -4.12
N ALA A 167 3.66 -17.33 -3.94
CA ALA A 167 2.92 -16.81 -2.79
C ALA A 167 1.96 -15.71 -3.24
N PHE A 168 0.81 -15.65 -2.62
CA PHE A 168 -0.09 -14.51 -2.75
C PHE A 168 0.46 -13.27 -2.05
N ASN A 169 -0.05 -12.10 -2.45
CA ASN A 169 0.16 -10.87 -1.70
C ASN A 169 -0.50 -10.92 -0.31
N SER A 170 -0.03 -10.07 0.59
CA SER A 170 -0.49 -10.05 1.99
C SER A 170 -2.01 -9.91 2.19
N PRO A 171 -2.76 -9.07 1.44
CA PRO A 171 -4.22 -9.00 1.59
C PRO A 171 -4.96 -10.33 1.37
N VAL A 172 -4.50 -11.16 0.45
CA VAL A 172 -5.08 -12.50 0.27
C VAL A 172 -4.92 -13.33 1.54
N TRP A 173 -3.69 -13.42 2.07
CA TRP A 173 -3.41 -14.14 3.31
C TRP A 173 -4.16 -13.57 4.52
N PHE A 174 -4.37 -12.24 4.55
CA PHE A 174 -5.08 -11.60 5.65
C PHE A 174 -6.59 -11.79 5.60
N ASN A 175 -7.20 -11.79 4.41
CA ASN A 175 -8.64 -11.58 4.29
C ASN A 175 -9.40 -12.79 3.79
N CYS A 176 -8.81 -13.64 2.90
CA CYS A 176 -9.49 -14.82 2.38
C CYS A 176 -9.84 -15.81 3.49
N GLY A 177 -11.10 -16.25 3.48
CA GLY A 177 -11.64 -17.21 4.45
C GLY A 177 -11.78 -16.67 5.87
N PHE A 178 -11.58 -15.36 6.06
CA PHE A 178 -11.77 -14.68 7.34
C PHE A 178 -12.85 -13.60 7.25
N GLU A 179 -12.87 -12.82 6.19
CA GLU A 179 -13.86 -11.78 5.97
C GLU A 179 -14.92 -12.25 4.95
N LYS A 180 -16.17 -11.85 5.15
CA LYS A 180 -17.30 -12.21 4.27
C LYS A 180 -17.12 -11.69 2.85
N ALA A 181 -16.55 -10.51 2.70
CA ALA A 181 -16.22 -9.86 1.44
C ALA A 181 -14.75 -9.40 1.47
N PRO A 182 -13.81 -10.32 1.25
CA PRO A 182 -12.40 -10.03 1.43
C PRO A 182 -11.85 -9.13 0.32
N GLN A 183 -11.10 -8.11 0.73
CA GLN A 183 -10.28 -7.33 -0.17
C GLN A 183 -8.95 -8.07 -0.37
N CYS A 184 -8.62 -8.40 -1.62
CA CYS A 184 -7.46 -9.26 -1.96
C CYS A 184 -6.36 -8.54 -2.73
N SER A 185 -6.55 -7.28 -3.15
CA SER A 185 -5.55 -6.51 -3.90
C SER A 185 -4.56 -5.82 -2.97
N ALA A 186 -3.26 -5.93 -3.29
CA ALA A 186 -2.22 -5.35 -2.45
C ALA A 186 -2.02 -3.85 -2.70
N CYS A 187 -2.16 -3.42 -3.95
CA CYS A 187 -1.84 -2.07 -4.37
C CYS A 187 -2.91 -1.52 -5.32
N PHE A 188 -3.15 -0.21 -5.20
CA PHE A 188 -4.07 0.54 -6.04
C PHE A 188 -3.36 1.74 -6.64
N ILE A 189 -3.51 1.95 -7.93
CA ILE A 189 -3.07 3.16 -8.61
C ILE A 189 -4.25 4.13 -8.59
N ASN A 190 -4.03 5.31 -8.04
CA ASN A 190 -5.00 6.38 -7.97
C ASN A 190 -4.59 7.53 -8.89
N SER A 191 -5.57 8.34 -9.29
CA SER A 191 -5.35 9.59 -10.01
C SER A 191 -5.87 10.77 -9.20
N VAL A 192 -5.34 11.95 -9.48
CA VAL A 192 -5.76 13.22 -8.88
C VAL A 192 -5.86 14.27 -9.95
N GLN A 193 -6.82 15.19 -9.80
CA GLN A 193 -6.96 16.39 -10.60
C GLN A 193 -6.63 17.61 -9.76
N ASP A 194 -6.31 18.73 -10.43
CA ASP A 194 -5.96 20.00 -9.80
C ASP A 194 -7.20 20.74 -9.24
N THR A 195 -7.97 20.04 -8.42
CA THR A 195 -9.14 20.59 -7.73
C THR A 195 -9.12 20.13 -6.27
N MET A 196 -9.58 20.99 -5.36
CA MET A 196 -9.61 20.66 -3.93
C MET A 196 -10.47 19.43 -3.66
N ASP A 197 -11.59 19.26 -4.36
CA ASP A 197 -12.44 18.08 -4.22
C ASP A 197 -11.72 16.79 -4.58
N SER A 198 -10.97 16.77 -5.69
CA SER A 198 -10.18 15.60 -6.10
C SER A 198 -9.05 15.31 -5.12
N ILE A 199 -8.36 16.35 -4.64
CA ILE A 199 -7.27 16.24 -3.66
C ILE A 199 -7.77 15.64 -2.33
N LEU A 200 -8.91 16.10 -1.84
CA LEU A 200 -9.52 15.58 -0.61
C LEU A 200 -10.13 14.18 -0.82
N SER A 201 -10.70 13.92 -1.98
CA SER A 201 -11.20 12.58 -2.35
C SER A 201 -10.08 11.55 -2.41
N LEU A 202 -8.89 11.92 -2.91
CA LEU A 202 -7.70 11.08 -2.88
C LEU A 202 -7.32 10.72 -1.43
N ALA A 203 -7.25 11.71 -0.53
CA ALA A 203 -6.94 11.48 0.89
C ALA A 203 -7.90 10.47 1.54
N ARG A 204 -9.21 10.62 1.27
CA ARG A 204 -10.24 9.68 1.74
C ARG A 204 -10.05 8.27 1.18
N THR A 205 -9.80 8.16 -0.12
CA THR A 205 -9.62 6.88 -0.81
C THR A 205 -8.41 6.15 -0.25
N GLU A 206 -7.27 6.83 -0.15
CA GLU A 206 -6.05 6.26 0.42
C GLU A 206 -6.26 5.80 1.87
N GLY A 207 -6.91 6.62 2.70
CA GLY A 207 -7.23 6.26 4.08
C GLY A 207 -8.05 4.98 4.18
N MET A 208 -9.03 4.78 3.30
CA MET A 208 -9.83 3.54 3.25
C MET A 208 -8.99 2.35 2.79
N LEU A 209 -8.11 2.51 1.79
CA LEU A 209 -7.23 1.45 1.33
C LEU A 209 -6.22 1.03 2.40
N PHE A 210 -5.66 1.97 3.15
CA PHE A 210 -4.77 1.69 4.27
C PHE A 210 -5.48 0.90 5.39
N LYS A 211 -6.74 1.24 5.69
CA LYS A 211 -7.55 0.50 6.66
C LYS A 211 -7.65 -0.99 6.32
N PHE A 212 -7.74 -1.33 5.04
CA PHE A 212 -7.83 -2.72 4.56
C PHE A 212 -6.46 -3.39 4.32
N GLY A 213 -5.36 -2.68 4.60
CA GLY A 213 -4.00 -3.22 4.48
C GLY A 213 -3.43 -3.19 3.07
N SER A 214 -4.01 -2.40 2.17
CA SER A 214 -3.52 -2.20 0.80
C SER A 214 -2.58 -1.00 0.71
N GLY A 215 -1.70 -1.03 -0.31
CA GLY A 215 -0.88 0.10 -0.68
C GLY A 215 -1.54 0.97 -1.74
N THR A 216 -1.04 2.20 -1.89
CA THR A 216 -1.49 3.15 -2.91
C THR A 216 -0.32 3.73 -3.68
N GLY A 217 -0.55 4.10 -4.94
CA GLY A 217 0.39 4.87 -5.75
C GLY A 217 -0.34 5.97 -6.51
N THR A 218 0.21 7.18 -6.51
CA THR A 218 -0.41 8.33 -7.18
C THR A 218 0.64 9.23 -7.79
N ASN A 219 0.46 9.59 -9.07
CA ASN A 219 1.18 10.68 -9.69
C ASN A 219 0.51 12.01 -9.32
N LEU A 220 1.25 12.90 -8.68
CA LEU A 220 0.78 14.22 -8.25
C LEU A 220 1.08 15.34 -9.25
N SER A 221 1.72 15.03 -10.39
CA SER A 221 2.07 16.02 -11.41
C SER A 221 0.89 16.83 -11.97
N PRO A 222 -0.36 16.30 -12.00
CA PRO A 222 -1.50 17.12 -12.37
C PRO A 222 -1.81 18.28 -11.41
N ILE A 223 -1.33 18.26 -10.18
CA ILE A 223 -1.51 19.34 -9.20
C ILE A 223 -0.56 20.49 -9.58
N ARG A 224 -1.09 21.69 -9.74
CA ARG A 224 -0.29 22.87 -10.06
C ARG A 224 0.81 23.14 -9.04
N SER A 225 1.89 23.75 -9.51
CA SER A 225 3.06 24.13 -8.69
C SER A 225 2.70 25.11 -7.58
N SER A 226 3.45 25.03 -6.49
CA SER A 226 3.41 25.99 -5.37
C SER A 226 3.68 27.45 -5.80
N ARG A 227 4.24 27.65 -6.99
CA ARG A 227 4.56 28.96 -7.57
C ARG A 227 3.54 29.47 -8.58
N GLU A 228 2.52 28.65 -8.93
CA GLU A 228 1.45 29.06 -9.84
C GLU A 228 0.36 29.84 -9.10
N LEU A 229 -0.18 30.85 -9.76
CA LEU A 229 -1.15 31.76 -9.17
C LEU A 229 -2.58 31.15 -9.12
N LEU A 230 -3.26 31.41 -8.03
CA LEU A 230 -4.69 31.12 -7.87
C LEU A 230 -5.54 32.21 -8.52
N ALA A 231 -6.73 31.86 -8.96
CA ALA A 231 -7.67 32.80 -9.57
C ALA A 231 -8.06 33.98 -8.65
N GLY A 232 -8.06 33.77 -7.34
CA GLY A 232 -8.36 34.79 -6.31
C GLY A 232 -7.14 35.59 -5.83
N GLY A 233 -5.97 35.43 -6.46
CA GLY A 233 -4.70 35.97 -6.00
C GLY A 233 -3.99 35.04 -5.00
N GLY A 234 -2.69 35.23 -4.81
CA GLY A 234 -1.84 34.34 -4.02
C GLY A 234 -1.37 33.11 -4.81
N THR A 235 -0.50 32.32 -4.19
CA THR A 235 0.12 31.12 -4.77
C THR A 235 -0.58 29.85 -4.32
N ALA A 236 -0.47 28.79 -5.11
CA ALA A 236 -0.99 27.48 -4.78
C ALA A 236 -0.15 26.79 -3.66
N SER A 237 -0.68 25.71 -3.08
CA SER A 237 0.06 24.94 -2.06
C SER A 237 1.12 24.01 -2.67
N GLY A 238 0.89 23.57 -3.90
CA GLY A 238 1.74 22.63 -4.61
C GLY A 238 1.66 21.19 -4.12
N PRO A 239 2.12 20.21 -4.94
CA PRO A 239 2.03 18.78 -4.62
C PRO A 239 2.79 18.40 -3.34
N VAL A 240 3.97 18.97 -3.09
CA VAL A 240 4.81 18.64 -1.91
C VAL A 240 4.11 19.01 -0.60
N SER A 241 3.33 20.09 -0.58
CA SER A 241 2.55 20.47 0.61
C SER A 241 1.41 19.47 0.87
N PHE A 242 0.68 19.03 -0.15
CA PHE A 242 -0.38 18.03 0.00
C PHE A 242 0.17 16.66 0.38
N MET A 243 1.38 16.31 -0.07
CA MET A 243 2.07 15.08 0.35
C MET A 243 2.20 14.97 1.87
N LYS A 244 2.43 16.06 2.60
CA LYS A 244 2.51 16.05 4.08
C LYS A 244 1.21 15.55 4.71
N GLY A 245 0.06 16.00 4.19
CA GLY A 245 -1.25 15.52 4.63
C GLY A 245 -1.47 14.04 4.34
N TYR A 246 -1.17 13.62 3.12
CA TYR A 246 -1.30 12.21 2.72
C TYR A 246 -0.37 11.30 3.52
N ASP A 247 0.87 11.70 3.76
CA ASP A 247 1.84 10.95 4.57
C ASP A 247 1.38 10.83 6.03
N ALA A 248 0.82 11.90 6.60
CA ALA A 248 0.27 11.89 7.95
C ALA A 248 -0.90 10.89 8.08
N PHE A 249 -1.82 10.82 7.12
CA PHE A 249 -2.88 9.81 7.09
C PHE A 249 -2.31 8.39 7.02
N ALA A 250 -1.28 8.16 6.20
CA ALA A 250 -0.61 6.86 6.10
C ALA A 250 0.03 6.46 7.45
N GLY A 251 0.58 7.42 8.20
CA GLY A 251 1.20 7.19 9.50
C GLY A 251 0.22 6.85 10.61
N VAL A 252 -0.98 7.48 10.61
CA VAL A 252 -1.95 7.32 11.70
C VAL A 252 -2.95 6.20 11.48
N ILE A 253 -3.25 5.83 10.24
CA ILE A 253 -4.22 4.79 9.94
C ILE A 253 -3.57 3.41 10.06
N LYS A 254 -3.95 2.69 11.12
CA LYS A 254 -3.53 1.30 11.33
C LYS A 254 -4.52 0.36 10.64
N SER A 255 -4.01 -0.60 9.86
CA SER A 255 -4.84 -1.62 9.23
C SER A 255 -5.41 -2.58 10.29
N GLY A 256 -6.65 -2.37 10.73
CA GLY A 256 -7.51 -3.26 11.50
C GLY A 256 -6.85 -4.29 12.44
N GLY A 257 -5.89 -3.87 13.29
CA GLY A 257 -5.13 -4.78 14.17
C GLY A 257 -4.01 -5.57 13.47
N LYS A 258 -3.77 -5.32 12.19
CA LYS A 258 -2.72 -5.98 11.39
C LYS A 258 -1.41 -5.21 11.52
N THR A 259 -0.31 -5.92 11.44
CA THR A 259 1.05 -5.37 11.65
C THR A 259 1.64 -4.68 10.41
N ARG A 260 0.87 -4.56 9.32
CA ARG A 260 1.35 -3.92 8.09
C ARG A 260 1.20 -2.40 8.20
N ARG A 261 2.30 -1.67 8.01
CA ARG A 261 2.28 -0.22 7.77
C ARG A 261 1.61 0.07 6.44
N ALA A 262 0.98 1.24 6.35
CA ALA A 262 0.56 1.79 5.08
C ALA A 262 1.75 1.86 4.11
N ALA A 263 1.54 1.46 2.88
CA ALA A 263 2.53 1.57 1.82
C ALA A 263 2.01 2.58 0.79
N LYS A 264 2.73 3.66 0.61
CA LYS A 264 2.37 4.72 -0.33
C LYS A 264 3.53 5.00 -1.26
N MET A 265 3.23 5.15 -2.56
CA MET A 265 4.14 5.71 -3.53
C MET A 265 3.60 7.04 -4.04
N VAL A 266 4.46 8.02 -4.12
CA VAL A 266 4.19 9.32 -4.73
C VAL A 266 5.13 9.53 -5.89
N ILE A 267 4.57 9.99 -7.01
CA ILE A 267 5.31 10.24 -8.24
C ILE A 267 5.18 11.72 -8.57
N LEU A 268 6.29 12.30 -9.07
CA LEU A 268 6.29 13.60 -9.72
C LEU A 268 7.09 13.52 -11.02
N ASP A 269 6.56 14.10 -12.10
CA ASP A 269 7.22 14.12 -13.40
C ASP A 269 8.40 15.10 -13.37
N ALA A 270 9.48 14.78 -14.09
CA ALA A 270 10.72 15.54 -14.09
C ALA A 270 10.57 16.99 -14.63
N ASP A 271 9.53 17.27 -15.40
CA ASP A 271 9.21 18.58 -15.95
C ASP A 271 8.27 19.42 -15.07
N HIS A 272 7.87 18.90 -13.90
CA HIS A 272 7.04 19.66 -12.98
C HIS A 272 7.85 20.79 -12.30
N PRO A 273 7.29 22.00 -12.12
CA PRO A 273 8.04 23.11 -11.55
C PRO A 273 8.52 22.92 -10.09
N ASP A 274 7.84 22.08 -9.30
CA ASP A 274 8.23 21.76 -7.91
C ASP A 274 9.18 20.55 -7.84
N ILE A 275 9.81 20.14 -8.96
CA ILE A 275 10.63 18.92 -8.99
C ILE A 275 11.82 18.96 -8.04
N VAL A 276 12.48 20.11 -7.89
CA VAL A 276 13.62 20.26 -7.00
C VAL A 276 13.20 20.13 -5.53
N ASP A 277 12.06 20.73 -5.17
CA ASP A 277 11.50 20.62 -3.82
C ASP A 277 11.08 19.18 -3.52
N PHE A 278 10.52 18.47 -4.52
CA PHE A 278 10.14 17.07 -4.40
C PHE A 278 11.37 16.16 -4.19
N ILE A 279 12.44 16.36 -4.96
CA ILE A 279 13.69 15.58 -4.83
C ILE A 279 14.27 15.75 -3.43
N ASN A 280 14.30 16.99 -2.93
CA ASN A 280 14.96 17.31 -1.67
C ASN A 280 14.09 17.12 -0.42
N CYS A 281 12.76 16.95 -0.57
CA CYS A 281 11.84 16.98 0.58
C CYS A 281 12.20 15.98 1.67
N LYS A 282 12.59 14.74 1.32
CA LYS A 282 13.01 13.72 2.30
C LYS A 282 14.41 13.97 2.86
N VAL A 283 15.33 14.44 2.03
CA VAL A 283 16.70 14.82 2.47
C VAL A 283 16.64 15.87 3.57
N GLU A 284 15.79 16.88 3.40
CA GLU A 284 15.63 17.93 4.42
C GLU A 284 14.98 17.40 5.71
N GLU A 285 14.06 16.45 5.62
CA GLU A 285 13.49 15.81 6.80
C GLU A 285 14.50 14.87 7.50
N GLU A 286 15.35 14.18 6.75
CA GLU A 286 16.43 13.35 7.29
C GLU A 286 17.44 14.18 8.09
N LYS A 287 17.82 15.35 7.59
CA LYS A 287 18.68 16.30 8.34
C LYS A 287 18.05 16.73 9.68
N LYS A 288 16.72 16.92 9.70
CA LYS A 288 15.99 17.22 10.94
C LYS A 288 16.00 16.04 11.90
N ALA A 289 15.81 14.83 11.39
CA ALA A 289 15.87 13.62 12.20
C ALA A 289 17.26 13.46 12.85
N TRP A 290 18.33 13.67 12.09
CA TRP A 290 19.71 13.63 12.65
C TRP A 290 19.92 14.68 13.73
N ALA A 291 19.46 15.91 13.52
CA ALA A 291 19.55 16.95 14.55
C ALA A 291 18.78 16.59 15.83
N LEU A 292 17.62 15.93 15.71
CA LEU A 292 16.88 15.42 16.86
C LEU A 292 17.62 14.29 17.57
N ILE A 293 18.24 13.38 16.83
CA ILE A 293 19.05 12.28 17.39
C ILE A 293 20.25 12.84 18.13
N ASP A 294 20.95 13.81 17.56
CA ASP A 294 22.07 14.50 18.21
C ASP A 294 21.64 15.23 19.49
N ALA A 295 20.39 15.71 19.54
CA ALA A 295 19.77 16.29 20.75
C ALA A 295 19.30 15.24 21.77
N GLY A 296 19.48 13.94 21.50
CA GLY A 296 19.17 12.84 22.44
C GLY A 296 17.79 12.19 22.26
N TYR A 297 17.05 12.50 21.18
CA TYR A 297 15.81 11.80 20.86
C TYR A 297 16.09 10.40 20.32
N ASP A 298 15.12 9.47 20.53
CA ASP A 298 15.24 8.08 20.09
C ASP A 298 15.31 8.01 18.56
N GLY A 299 16.46 7.58 18.03
CA GLY A 299 16.75 7.40 16.61
C GLY A 299 16.36 6.03 16.04
N SER A 300 15.70 5.16 16.81
CA SER A 300 15.19 3.90 16.26
C SER A 300 14.11 4.15 15.18
N PHE A 301 13.91 3.18 14.30
CA PHE A 301 12.94 3.30 13.18
C PHE A 301 11.51 3.69 13.60
N THR A 302 11.12 3.39 14.83
CA THR A 302 9.83 3.78 15.42
C THR A 302 9.99 4.84 16.51
N GLY A 303 11.19 5.39 16.65
CA GLY A 303 11.56 6.35 17.67
C GLY A 303 10.97 7.75 17.43
N THR A 304 11.10 8.60 18.44
CA THR A 304 10.54 9.95 18.43
C THR A 304 11.18 10.86 17.39
N ALA A 305 12.46 10.67 17.04
CA ALA A 305 13.14 11.47 16.02
C ALA A 305 12.43 11.28 14.66
N TYR A 306 12.34 10.04 14.17
CA TYR A 306 11.66 9.73 12.90
C TYR A 306 10.14 9.89 12.96
N GLY A 307 9.53 9.74 14.13
CA GLY A 307 8.09 10.01 14.33
C GLY A 307 7.71 11.49 14.25
N SER A 308 8.70 12.42 14.31
CA SER A 308 8.48 13.86 14.33
C SER A 308 8.70 14.55 12.99
N VAL A 309 9.22 13.85 11.98
CA VAL A 309 9.51 14.36 10.64
C VAL A 309 8.53 13.82 9.61
N PHE A 310 8.36 14.56 8.50
CA PHE A 310 7.42 14.17 7.44
C PHE A 310 7.98 13.11 6.49
N PHE A 311 7.12 12.59 5.62
CA PHE A 311 7.43 11.69 4.49
C PHE A 311 8.01 10.33 4.88
N GLN A 312 7.75 9.85 6.11
CA GLN A 312 8.26 8.56 6.59
C GLN A 312 7.42 7.35 6.14
N ASN A 313 6.23 7.59 5.59
CA ASN A 313 5.27 6.54 5.20
C ASN A 313 5.10 6.42 3.68
N SER A 314 5.80 7.24 2.90
CA SER A 314 5.75 7.25 1.44
C SER A 314 7.12 7.00 0.83
N ASN A 315 7.12 6.28 -0.32
CA ASN A 315 8.26 6.22 -1.22
C ASN A 315 8.04 7.24 -2.34
N ASN A 316 9.06 8.00 -2.67
CA ASN A 316 9.00 9.01 -3.71
C ASN A 316 9.72 8.52 -4.97
N SER A 317 9.15 8.80 -6.15
CA SER A 317 9.79 8.51 -7.43
C SER A 317 9.65 9.67 -8.39
N VAL A 318 10.72 10.01 -9.07
CA VAL A 318 10.69 10.94 -10.20
C VAL A 318 10.37 10.14 -11.46
N ARG A 319 9.35 10.56 -12.20
CA ARG A 319 9.02 9.97 -13.49
C ARG A 319 9.77 10.71 -14.59
N VAL A 320 10.56 9.98 -15.35
CA VAL A 320 11.46 10.50 -16.39
C VAL A 320 11.06 9.93 -17.75
N THR A 321 11.11 10.77 -18.78
CA THR A 321 10.93 10.37 -20.18
C THR A 321 12.27 10.05 -20.82
N ASP A 322 12.25 9.38 -21.97
CA ASP A 322 13.44 9.18 -22.80
C ASP A 322 14.11 10.51 -23.17
N ASP A 323 13.32 11.57 -23.41
CA ASP A 323 13.85 12.89 -23.74
C ASP A 323 14.65 13.49 -22.57
N PHE A 324 14.15 13.33 -21.32
CA PHE A 324 14.93 13.70 -20.16
C PHE A 324 16.24 12.91 -20.07
N MET A 325 16.20 11.61 -20.30
CA MET A 325 17.38 10.76 -20.23
C MET A 325 18.40 11.11 -21.33
N ARG A 326 17.93 11.42 -22.55
CA ARG A 326 18.80 11.94 -23.63
C ARG A 326 19.43 13.27 -23.25
N ALA A 327 18.63 14.21 -22.69
CA ALA A 327 19.18 15.48 -22.21
C ALA A 327 20.27 15.29 -21.14
N VAL A 328 20.12 14.28 -20.24
CA VAL A 328 21.16 13.92 -19.26
C VAL A 328 22.43 13.42 -19.95
N LEU A 329 22.31 12.56 -20.97
CA LEU A 329 23.46 12.03 -21.71
C LEU A 329 24.18 13.14 -22.49
N ASP A 330 23.44 14.02 -23.13
CA ASP A 330 23.94 15.08 -24.00
C ASP A 330 24.34 16.35 -23.23
N ASP A 331 24.21 16.36 -21.90
CA ASP A 331 24.40 17.54 -21.03
C ASP A 331 23.56 18.75 -21.45
N GLY A 332 22.32 18.44 -21.86
CA GLY A 332 21.38 19.40 -22.38
C GLY A 332 20.58 20.12 -21.28
N VAL A 333 19.81 21.11 -21.73
CA VAL A 333 18.90 21.86 -20.88
C VAL A 333 17.56 21.12 -20.74
N TRP A 334 17.06 21.04 -19.53
CA TRP A 334 15.72 20.54 -19.23
C TRP A 334 14.82 21.66 -18.71
N GLU A 335 13.61 21.75 -19.24
CA GLU A 335 12.66 22.80 -18.90
C GLU A 335 11.53 22.25 -18.04
N THR A 336 11.19 22.93 -16.96
CA THR A 336 9.97 22.69 -16.21
C THR A 336 8.85 23.56 -16.76
N LYS A 337 7.61 23.05 -16.67
CA LYS A 337 6.44 23.68 -17.29
C LYS A 337 5.31 23.85 -16.31
N ALA A 338 4.73 25.04 -16.26
CA ALA A 338 3.53 25.31 -15.47
C ALA A 338 2.39 24.32 -15.84
N VAL A 339 1.79 23.70 -14.86
CA VAL A 339 0.75 22.70 -15.06
C VAL A 339 -0.49 23.30 -15.72
N LYS A 340 -0.80 24.56 -15.39
CA LYS A 340 -2.01 25.24 -15.84
C LYS A 340 -1.99 25.64 -17.32
N ASN A 341 -0.86 26.09 -17.84
CA ASN A 341 -0.76 26.70 -19.17
C ASN A 341 0.40 26.18 -20.02
N GLY A 342 1.27 25.34 -19.47
CA GLY A 342 2.42 24.77 -20.17
C GLY A 342 3.60 25.75 -20.40
N GLU A 343 3.55 26.94 -19.83
CA GLU A 343 4.65 27.90 -19.93
C GLU A 343 5.91 27.39 -19.20
N VAL A 344 7.07 27.65 -19.80
CA VAL A 344 8.36 27.30 -19.18
C VAL A 344 8.55 28.16 -17.94
N MET A 345 8.79 27.50 -16.80
CA MET A 345 9.03 28.18 -15.53
C MET A 345 10.52 28.22 -15.17
N ASP A 346 11.24 27.12 -15.33
CA ASP A 346 12.68 27.05 -15.03
C ASP A 346 13.41 26.26 -16.10
N ARG A 347 14.72 26.49 -16.14
CA ARG A 347 15.69 25.75 -16.96
C ARG A 347 16.81 25.23 -16.11
N TYR A 348 17.07 23.95 -16.19
CA TYR A 348 18.12 23.24 -15.47
C TYR A 348 19.04 22.53 -16.44
N GLN A 349 20.33 22.33 -16.10
CA GLN A 349 21.11 21.30 -16.74
C GLN A 349 20.55 19.94 -16.32
N ALA A 350 20.18 19.09 -17.28
CA ALA A 350 19.57 17.80 -16.99
C ALA A 350 20.44 16.92 -16.09
N ARG A 351 21.78 17.00 -16.25
CA ARG A 351 22.74 16.30 -15.37
C ARG A 351 22.71 16.79 -13.95
N ASP A 352 22.43 18.06 -13.71
CA ASP A 352 22.35 18.59 -12.34
C ASP A 352 21.09 18.07 -11.64
N LEU A 353 19.95 18.00 -12.33
CA LEU A 353 18.76 17.35 -11.79
C LEU A 353 19.00 15.87 -11.50
N MET A 354 19.64 15.13 -12.44
CA MET A 354 19.99 13.73 -12.23
C MET A 354 20.95 13.56 -11.04
N ARG A 355 21.90 14.48 -10.85
CA ARG A 355 22.81 14.46 -9.70
C ARG A 355 22.04 14.68 -8.40
N LEU A 356 21.12 15.64 -8.34
CA LEU A 356 20.27 15.84 -7.16
C LEU A 356 19.46 14.61 -6.81
N ILE A 357 18.88 13.92 -7.80
CA ILE A 357 18.18 12.65 -7.59
C ILE A 357 19.14 11.61 -6.99
N ALA A 358 20.32 11.44 -7.56
CA ALA A 358 21.30 10.46 -7.09
C ALA A 358 21.79 10.77 -5.66
N GLU A 359 22.04 12.04 -5.36
CA GLU A 359 22.43 12.50 -4.01
C GLU A 359 21.32 12.25 -2.99
N GLY A 360 20.06 12.58 -3.33
CA GLY A 360 18.92 12.30 -2.48
C GLY A 360 18.77 10.80 -2.20
N THR A 361 18.84 9.99 -3.24
CA THR A 361 18.78 8.52 -3.13
C THR A 361 19.93 7.97 -2.27
N HIS A 362 21.13 8.52 -2.39
CA HIS A 362 22.27 8.11 -1.56
C HIS A 362 22.05 8.43 -0.07
N VAL A 363 21.44 9.57 0.24
CA VAL A 363 21.24 10.04 1.63
C VAL A 363 20.12 9.27 2.32
N CYS A 364 18.96 9.11 1.69
CA CYS A 364 17.75 8.60 2.35
C CYS A 364 16.99 7.51 1.58
N GLY A 365 17.54 6.98 0.48
CA GLY A 365 16.92 5.93 -0.33
C GLY A 365 15.84 6.43 -1.30
N ASP A 366 15.54 7.74 -1.30
CA ASP A 366 14.55 8.39 -2.16
C ASP A 366 15.12 9.70 -2.79
N PRO A 367 14.62 10.12 -3.95
CA PRO A 367 13.61 9.45 -4.76
C PRO A 367 14.18 8.34 -5.65
N GLY A 368 13.35 7.35 -6.00
CA GLY A 368 13.64 6.44 -7.10
C GLY A 368 13.34 7.05 -8.47
N LEU A 369 13.57 6.28 -9.55
CA LEU A 369 13.23 6.66 -10.92
C LEU A 369 12.16 5.72 -11.50
N GLN A 370 11.26 6.29 -12.30
CA GLN A 370 10.33 5.55 -13.15
C GLN A 370 10.49 6.01 -14.60
N PHE A 371 10.68 5.07 -15.50
CA PHE A 371 10.89 5.33 -16.94
C PHE A 371 9.54 5.34 -17.67
N ASP A 372 9.00 6.55 -17.86
CA ASP A 372 7.64 6.75 -18.39
C ASP A 372 7.49 6.17 -19.81
N THR A 373 8.38 6.52 -20.73
CA THR A 373 8.31 6.10 -22.13
C THR A 373 8.30 4.58 -22.24
N THR A 374 9.27 3.91 -21.64
CA THR A 374 9.37 2.44 -21.65
C THR A 374 8.15 1.77 -21.02
N SER A 375 7.64 2.32 -19.90
CA SER A 375 6.46 1.76 -19.21
C SER A 375 5.18 1.86 -20.03
N ASN A 376 5.07 2.85 -20.92
CA ASN A 376 3.89 3.08 -21.77
C ASN A 376 4.00 2.48 -23.17
N GLU A 377 5.14 1.90 -23.53
CA GLU A 377 5.32 1.17 -24.80
C GLU A 377 4.71 -0.24 -24.78
N TRP A 378 4.31 -0.75 -23.62
CA TRP A 378 3.69 -2.07 -23.42
C TRP A 378 2.13 -1.98 -23.48
#